data_b4294797025aa8def7dcfbaf052c21f8
#
_entry.id   b4294797025aa8def7dcfbaf052c21f8
#
_cell.length_a   1.000
_cell.length_b   1.000
_cell.length_c   1.000
_cell.angle_alpha   90.00
_cell.angle_beta   90.00
_cell.angle_gamma   90.00
#
_symmetry.space_group_name_H-M   'P 1'
#
loop_
_entity.id
_entity.type
_entity.pdbx_description
1 polymer ?
#
loop_
_entity_poly.entity_id
_entity_poly.type
_entity_poly.pdbx_seq_one_letter_code
_entity_poly.pdbx_strand_id
1 'polypeptide(L)'
;MEAINNMALLNFSVRPIRIKDYFYSYFALCRLLVQSGVKTDAYTIAVTEIGDFIESYISELKSRGEYDSLVKKVQEFKMASQIFDALGESIENQVSSNLFTTTDSDIERQFNLAESKLGSEGIGNKYVNRDADLFNHTQRKIDVILFASNNNELERMQQFSKERFYFLKDTYRLTFAHMEEKWRKRYENIVADGDPVSQKSFHLPDYISIPSSEDGASFSDHLFVDEATGAATFKLTSWEDKTLKEEQQRKGFVTWLRNPARSSWALCIPYVMNNENKPMYPDFIIVRKVNDKYVLDILEPHNSSLKDNLPKAKGLAEYAQREPKIGRVQLIRLVSVHGVDKLVRLDLNSSLVRENVIQAHTESELDHMFDIYGIVE
;
A
#
# COMPACT_ATOMS: atom_id res chain seq x y z
N MET A 1 0.78 -30.51 6.88
CA MET A 1 1.57 -29.38 6.39
C MET A 1 2.40 -29.73 5.16
N GLU A 2 3.22 -30.75 5.18
CA GLU A 2 4.06 -31.15 4.04
C GLU A 2 3.27 -31.31 2.71
N ALA A 3 2.11 -31.97 2.75
CA ALA A 3 1.26 -32.13 1.57
C ALA A 3 0.76 -30.78 1.01
N ILE A 4 0.50 -29.79 1.86
CA ILE A 4 0.06 -28.45 1.46
C ILE A 4 1.24 -27.67 0.86
N ASN A 5 2.40 -27.72 1.49
CA ASN A 5 3.61 -27.05 0.99
C ASN A 5 4.05 -27.61 -0.38
N ASN A 6 3.80 -28.90 -0.62
CA ASN A 6 4.11 -29.55 -1.91
C ASN A 6 3.11 -29.20 -3.04
N MET A 7 1.97 -28.54 -2.74
CA MET A 7 1.03 -28.10 -3.78
C MET A 7 1.52 -26.91 -4.61
N ALA A 8 2.57 -26.23 -4.17
CA ALA A 8 3.19 -25.10 -4.88
C ALA A 8 2.18 -24.04 -5.35
N LEU A 9 1.27 -23.64 -4.45
CA LEU A 9 0.23 -22.64 -4.75
C LEU A 9 0.85 -21.31 -5.18
N LEU A 10 0.20 -20.66 -6.13
CA LEU A 10 0.49 -19.28 -6.46
C LEU A 10 0.21 -18.39 -5.25
N ASN A 11 1.20 -17.63 -4.86
CA ASN A 11 1.09 -16.65 -3.80
C ASN A 11 1.74 -15.34 -4.25
N PHE A 12 1.28 -14.25 -3.68
CA PHE A 12 1.73 -12.94 -4.07
C PHE A 12 2.12 -12.11 -2.86
N SER A 13 2.94 -11.12 -3.09
CA SER A 13 3.20 -10.05 -2.14
C SER A 13 2.85 -8.75 -2.84
N VAL A 14 1.91 -8.04 -2.27
CA VAL A 14 1.60 -6.66 -2.66
C VAL A 14 2.24 -5.79 -1.58
N ARG A 15 3.26 -5.04 -1.95
CA ARG A 15 3.89 -4.11 -1.01
C ARG A 15 3.01 -2.87 -0.93
N PRO A 16 2.43 -2.53 0.24
CA PRO A 16 1.73 -1.28 0.37
C PRO A 16 2.71 -0.15 0.09
N ILE A 17 2.51 0.56 -1.00
CA ILE A 17 3.15 1.85 -1.16
C ILE A 17 2.54 2.72 -0.07
N ARG A 18 3.33 3.09 0.93
CA ARG A 18 3.07 4.30 1.71
C ARG A 18 2.82 5.38 0.68
N ILE A 19 1.72 6.10 0.79
CA ILE A 19 1.25 7.18 -0.09
C ILE A 19 2.32 7.53 -1.12
N LYS A 20 2.08 7.23 -2.41
CA LYS A 20 3.12 7.34 -3.46
C LYS A 20 3.77 8.71 -3.32
N ASP A 21 5.00 8.74 -2.88
CA ASP A 21 5.76 9.97 -2.82
C ASP A 21 6.09 10.36 -4.25
N TYR A 22 5.26 11.22 -4.81
CA TYR A 22 5.41 11.67 -6.20
C TYR A 22 6.69 12.45 -6.41
N PHE A 23 7.18 13.12 -5.38
CA PHE A 23 8.48 13.77 -5.42
C PHE A 23 9.59 12.74 -5.65
N TYR A 24 9.63 11.68 -4.82
CA TYR A 24 10.57 10.59 -5.02
C TYR A 24 10.41 9.90 -6.39
N SER A 25 9.17 9.63 -6.80
CA SER A 25 8.87 8.95 -8.06
C SER A 25 9.27 9.79 -9.27
N TYR A 26 9.09 11.11 -9.22
CA TYR A 26 9.54 12.05 -10.23
C TYR A 26 11.05 12.01 -10.40
N PHE A 27 11.81 12.13 -9.30
CA PHE A 27 13.26 12.04 -9.33
C PHE A 27 13.78 10.68 -9.75
N ALA A 28 13.12 9.60 -9.32
CA ALA A 28 13.47 8.23 -9.76
C ALA A 28 13.32 8.07 -11.28
N LEU A 29 12.24 8.60 -11.85
CA LEU A 29 12.02 8.59 -13.30
C LEU A 29 13.05 9.46 -14.03
N CYS A 30 13.36 10.65 -13.53
CA CYS A 30 14.41 11.51 -14.09
C CYS A 30 15.78 10.82 -14.08
N ARG A 31 16.15 10.16 -12.99
CA ARG A 31 17.39 9.36 -12.95
C ARG A 31 17.38 8.22 -13.95
N LEU A 32 16.26 7.54 -14.13
CA LEU A 32 16.15 6.49 -15.13
C LEU A 32 16.36 7.05 -16.55
N LEU A 33 15.76 8.19 -16.87
CA LEU A 33 15.91 8.86 -18.17
C LEU A 33 17.38 9.22 -18.47
N VAL A 34 18.10 9.71 -17.46
CA VAL A 34 19.55 9.98 -17.57
C VAL A 34 20.36 8.70 -17.77
N GLN A 35 20.13 7.68 -16.89
CA GLN A 35 20.91 6.43 -16.92
C GLN A 35 20.69 5.62 -18.20
N SER A 36 19.50 5.70 -18.77
CA SER A 36 19.16 5.02 -20.03
C SER A 36 19.61 5.79 -21.28
N GLY A 37 20.12 7.00 -21.11
CA GLY A 37 20.50 7.89 -22.22
C GLY A 37 19.34 8.52 -22.98
N VAL A 38 18.09 8.32 -22.54
CA VAL A 38 16.89 8.83 -23.23
C VAL A 38 16.78 10.36 -23.09
N LYS A 39 17.09 10.90 -21.90
CA LYS A 39 17.11 12.35 -21.64
C LYS A 39 18.16 12.69 -20.58
N THR A 40 19.32 13.08 -21.05
CA THR A 40 20.53 13.26 -20.22
C THR A 40 20.47 14.44 -19.24
N ASP A 41 19.62 15.42 -19.50
CA ASP A 41 19.40 16.62 -18.67
C ASP A 41 18.19 16.52 -17.73
N ALA A 42 17.43 15.40 -17.76
CA ALA A 42 16.18 15.25 -17.02
C ALA A 42 16.34 15.53 -15.52
N TYR A 43 17.39 15.02 -14.91
CA TYR A 43 17.64 15.22 -13.48
C TYR A 43 18.00 16.67 -13.14
N THR A 44 18.83 17.32 -13.96
CA THR A 44 19.20 18.73 -13.77
C THR A 44 17.99 19.64 -13.90
N ILE A 45 17.11 19.37 -14.88
CA ILE A 45 15.85 20.10 -15.05
C ILE A 45 14.99 19.95 -13.79
N ALA A 46 14.80 18.72 -13.28
CA ALA A 46 14.01 18.49 -12.08
C ALA A 46 14.53 19.24 -10.85
N VAL A 47 15.86 19.23 -10.64
CA VAL A 47 16.50 20.00 -9.55
C VAL A 47 16.24 21.51 -9.71
N THR A 48 16.36 22.02 -10.93
CA THR A 48 16.10 23.45 -11.22
C THR A 48 14.65 23.82 -10.95
N GLU A 49 13.69 23.03 -11.47
CA GLU A 49 12.26 23.29 -11.28
C GLU A 49 11.85 23.32 -9.80
N ILE A 50 12.38 22.40 -8.99
CA ILE A 50 12.10 22.39 -7.54
C ILE A 50 12.80 23.56 -6.83
N GLY A 51 14.01 23.91 -7.24
CA GLY A 51 14.70 25.10 -6.73
C GLY A 51 13.93 26.39 -7.02
N ASP A 52 13.37 26.51 -8.23
CA ASP A 52 12.52 27.64 -8.61
C ASP A 52 11.22 27.70 -7.79
N PHE A 53 10.71 26.55 -7.36
CA PHE A 53 9.55 26.48 -6.49
C PHE A 53 9.83 27.09 -5.11
N ILE A 54 11.01 26.79 -4.53
CA ILE A 54 11.47 27.42 -3.28
C ILE A 54 11.65 28.93 -3.47
N GLU A 55 12.33 29.35 -4.54
CA GLU A 55 12.58 30.76 -4.84
C GLU A 55 11.28 31.55 -5.02
N SER A 56 10.29 30.97 -5.70
CA SER A 56 8.97 31.58 -5.89
C SER A 56 8.26 31.85 -4.56
N TYR A 57 8.27 30.86 -3.64
CA TYR A 57 7.70 31.03 -2.31
C TYR A 57 8.40 32.13 -1.51
N ILE A 58 9.72 32.17 -1.53
CA ILE A 58 10.49 33.21 -0.84
C ILE A 58 10.20 34.59 -1.43
N SER A 59 10.08 34.68 -2.73
CA SER A 59 9.72 35.95 -3.42
C SER A 59 8.30 36.39 -3.01
N GLU A 60 7.38 35.46 -2.85
CA GLU A 60 6.02 35.75 -2.38
C GLU A 60 6.04 36.28 -0.94
N LEU A 61 6.80 35.66 -0.03
CA LEU A 61 6.96 36.15 1.35
C LEU A 61 7.56 37.57 1.40
N LYS A 62 8.57 37.86 0.55
CA LYS A 62 9.16 39.17 0.44
C LYS A 62 8.15 40.21 -0.07
N SER A 63 7.34 39.85 -1.04
CA SER A 63 6.32 40.74 -1.61
C SER A 63 5.20 41.09 -0.60
N ARG A 64 4.89 40.16 0.32
CA ARG A 64 3.93 40.37 1.40
C ARG A 64 4.51 41.09 2.61
N GLY A 65 5.84 41.35 2.65
CA GLY A 65 6.52 41.93 3.79
C GLY A 65 6.62 41.00 5.02
N GLU A 66 6.39 39.70 4.85
CA GLU A 66 6.37 38.70 5.92
C GLU A 66 7.77 38.09 6.16
N TYR A 67 8.63 38.16 5.14
CA TYR A 67 9.92 37.47 5.12
C TYR A 67 10.81 37.82 6.31
N ASP A 68 11.08 39.11 6.58
CA ASP A 68 11.98 39.55 7.65
C ASP A 68 11.50 39.12 9.04
N SER A 69 10.18 39.13 9.25
CA SER A 69 9.59 38.67 10.52
C SER A 69 9.75 37.17 10.72
N LEU A 70 9.65 36.38 9.64
CA LEU A 70 9.85 34.93 9.67
C LEU A 70 11.32 34.56 9.84
N VAL A 71 12.23 35.27 9.17
CA VAL A 71 13.69 35.11 9.35
C VAL A 71 14.07 35.36 10.81
N LYS A 72 13.57 36.45 11.43
CA LYS A 72 13.76 36.69 12.87
C LYS A 72 13.29 35.52 13.72
N LYS A 73 12.14 34.95 13.42
CA LYS A 73 11.61 33.81 14.14
C LYS A 73 12.46 32.54 14.01
N VAL A 74 13.04 32.27 12.85
CA VAL A 74 14.01 31.18 12.65
C VAL A 74 15.28 31.42 13.45
N GLN A 75 15.72 32.67 13.54
CA GLN A 75 16.88 33.10 14.31
C GLN A 75 16.62 33.18 15.82
N GLU A 76 15.37 33.17 16.28
CA GLU A 76 14.99 33.12 17.70
C GLU A 76 14.75 31.68 18.13
N PHE A 77 15.55 31.18 19.09
CA PHE A 77 15.56 29.78 19.54
C PHE A 77 14.21 29.21 19.98
N LYS A 78 13.23 30.03 20.31
CA LYS A 78 11.89 29.61 20.77
C LYS A 78 11.04 28.92 19.71
N MET A 79 11.37 29.01 18.44
CA MET A 79 10.54 28.44 17.36
C MET A 79 11.05 27.13 16.77
N ALA A 80 12.28 26.74 17.03
CA ALA A 80 12.84 25.50 16.47
C ALA A 80 12.08 24.24 16.88
N SER A 81 11.50 24.21 18.07
CA SER A 81 10.70 23.07 18.56
C SER A 81 9.28 23.01 17.99
N GLN A 82 8.68 24.15 17.62
CA GLN A 82 7.32 24.19 17.05
C GLN A 82 7.29 23.93 15.54
N ILE A 83 8.35 24.29 14.83
CA ILE A 83 8.42 24.13 13.37
C ILE A 83 8.58 22.66 12.96
N PHE A 84 9.19 21.83 13.81
CA PHE A 84 9.59 20.48 13.47
C PHE A 84 9.02 19.35 14.32
N ASP A 85 7.95 19.61 15.09
CA ASP A 85 7.26 18.53 15.80
C ASP A 85 6.51 17.63 14.78
N ALA A 86 7.09 16.48 14.54
CA ALA A 86 6.62 15.54 13.52
C ALA A 86 5.29 14.83 13.89
N LEU A 87 4.74 15.07 15.08
CA LEU A 87 3.56 14.37 15.60
C LEU A 87 2.33 15.26 15.79
N GLY A 88 2.40 16.56 15.48
CA GLY A 88 1.23 17.44 15.48
C GLY A 88 0.63 17.75 16.85
N GLU A 89 1.28 17.38 17.94
CA GLU A 89 0.89 17.77 19.28
C GLU A 89 1.73 18.96 19.75
N SER A 90 1.09 20.10 19.94
CA SER A 90 1.69 21.27 20.55
C SER A 90 1.99 20.98 22.03
N ILE A 91 3.19 20.54 22.32
CA ILE A 91 3.68 20.54 23.71
C ILE A 91 4.10 21.98 24.01
N GLU A 92 3.23 22.71 24.67
CA GLU A 92 3.55 23.96 25.33
C GLU A 92 4.52 23.69 26.51
N ASN A 93 5.78 23.47 26.20
CA ASN A 93 6.83 23.61 27.19
C ASN A 93 7.33 25.05 27.15
N GLN A 94 6.71 25.91 27.95
CA GLN A 94 7.26 27.22 28.33
C GLN A 94 8.58 27.01 29.09
N VAL A 95 9.67 26.88 28.34
CA VAL A 95 10.99 27.14 28.90
C VAL A 95 11.29 28.62 28.65
N SER A 96 11.03 29.43 29.65
CA SER A 96 11.53 30.81 29.71
C SER A 96 13.07 30.75 29.83
N SER A 97 13.77 30.80 28.73
CA SER A 97 15.21 30.98 28.71
C SER A 97 15.57 32.25 27.95
N ASN A 98 16.44 33.00 28.57
CA ASN A 98 17.02 34.25 28.14
C ASN A 98 17.46 34.23 26.69
N LEU A 99 17.34 35.38 26.01
CA LEU A 99 17.80 35.66 24.65
C LEU A 99 19.21 35.14 24.39
N PHE A 100 19.29 33.97 23.76
CA PHE A 100 20.49 33.54 23.07
C PHE A 100 20.25 33.72 21.57
N THR A 101 21.10 34.47 20.91
CA THR A 101 21.18 34.53 19.45
C THR A 101 21.48 33.12 18.93
N THR A 102 20.66 32.66 17.97
CA THR A 102 20.86 31.38 17.27
C THR A 102 22.27 31.32 16.70
N THR A 103 23.00 30.26 16.99
CA THR A 103 24.33 30.02 16.45
C THR A 103 24.25 29.42 15.05
N ASP A 104 25.33 29.50 14.27
CA ASP A 104 25.39 28.81 12.96
C ASP A 104 25.10 27.33 13.06
N SER A 105 25.49 26.68 14.18
CA SER A 105 25.19 25.27 14.43
C SER A 105 23.70 25.00 14.63
N ASP A 106 22.91 25.95 15.13
CA ASP A 106 21.46 25.80 15.27
C ASP A 106 20.77 25.92 13.93
N ILE A 107 21.23 26.82 13.05
CA ILE A 107 20.75 26.95 11.68
C ILE A 107 21.06 25.67 10.90
N GLU A 108 22.25 25.11 11.04
CA GLU A 108 22.62 23.82 10.41
C GLU A 108 21.71 22.69 10.85
N ARG A 109 21.42 22.59 12.13
CA ARG A 109 20.54 21.55 12.65
C ARG A 109 19.11 21.70 12.09
N GLN A 110 18.56 22.91 12.07
CA GLN A 110 17.26 23.19 11.48
C GLN A 110 17.22 22.92 9.98
N PHE A 111 18.28 23.29 9.28
CA PHE A 111 18.44 23.02 7.87
C PHE A 111 18.47 21.53 7.56
N ASN A 112 19.19 20.72 8.35
CA ASN A 112 19.19 19.27 8.19
C ASN A 112 17.81 18.64 8.43
N LEU A 113 17.03 19.16 9.36
CA LEU A 113 15.64 18.75 9.57
C LEU A 113 14.75 19.15 8.38
N ALA A 114 14.92 20.36 7.86
CA ALA A 114 14.23 20.84 6.67
C ALA A 114 14.56 19.98 5.44
N GLU A 115 15.84 19.68 5.24
CA GLU A 115 16.34 18.84 4.16
C GLU A 115 15.71 17.44 4.21
N SER A 116 15.55 16.86 5.40
CA SER A 116 14.91 15.55 5.56
C SER A 116 13.43 15.55 5.13
N LYS A 117 12.72 16.67 5.26
CA LYS A 117 11.34 16.84 4.77
C LYS A 117 11.27 16.99 3.25
N LEU A 118 12.32 17.51 2.63
CA LEU A 118 12.47 17.62 1.17
C LEU A 118 12.92 16.30 0.53
N GLY A 119 13.02 15.22 1.30
CA GLY A 119 13.38 13.88 0.83
C GLY A 119 14.89 13.66 0.72
N SER A 120 15.27 12.53 0.11
CA SER A 120 16.67 12.07 0.05
C SER A 120 17.48 12.63 -1.12
N GLU A 121 16.93 13.57 -1.88
CA GLU A 121 17.56 14.08 -3.12
C GLU A 121 18.59 15.19 -2.89
N GLY A 122 18.72 15.68 -1.67
CA GLY A 122 19.64 16.79 -1.34
C GLY A 122 19.23 18.11 -1.97
N ILE A 123 17.93 18.35 -2.11
CA ILE A 123 17.38 19.52 -2.83
C ILE A 123 17.73 20.83 -2.14
N GLY A 124 17.61 20.88 -0.81
CA GLY A 124 17.98 22.08 -0.05
C GLY A 124 19.46 22.41 -0.22
N ASN A 125 20.34 21.41 -0.14
CA ASN A 125 21.76 21.60 -0.40
C ASN A 125 22.03 22.09 -1.84
N LYS A 126 21.32 21.56 -2.84
CA LYS A 126 21.44 22.01 -4.23
C LYS A 126 20.93 23.43 -4.43
N TYR A 127 19.84 23.79 -3.74
CA TYR A 127 19.33 25.16 -3.72
C TYR A 127 20.33 26.12 -3.09
N VAL A 128 20.91 25.79 -1.94
CA VAL A 128 21.92 26.58 -1.24
C VAL A 128 23.14 26.82 -2.12
N ASN A 129 23.59 25.80 -2.86
CA ASN A 129 24.77 25.84 -3.71
C ASN A 129 24.49 26.24 -5.17
N ARG A 130 23.29 26.75 -5.48
CA ARG A 130 22.86 27.08 -6.86
C ARG A 130 23.74 28.18 -7.50
N ASP A 131 24.20 29.13 -6.69
CA ASP A 131 25.10 30.19 -7.12
C ASP A 131 26.43 30.09 -6.37
N ALA A 132 27.49 30.52 -7.03
CA ALA A 132 28.84 30.49 -6.47
C ALA A 132 29.07 31.52 -5.33
N ASP A 133 28.05 32.31 -4.96
CA ASP A 133 28.15 33.32 -3.93
C ASP A 133 28.01 32.72 -2.51
N LEU A 134 29.14 32.48 -1.89
CA LEU A 134 29.23 31.94 -0.54
C LEU A 134 28.64 32.85 0.54
N PHE A 135 28.51 34.17 0.29
CA PHE A 135 27.97 35.12 1.27
C PHE A 135 26.48 34.93 1.55
N ASN A 136 25.75 34.28 0.67
CA ASN A 136 24.31 34.06 0.80
C ASN A 136 23.92 32.64 1.33
N HIS A 137 24.90 31.79 1.67
CA HIS A 137 24.62 30.41 2.06
C HIS A 137 23.73 30.30 3.28
N THR A 138 24.03 31.06 4.36
CA THR A 138 23.21 31.05 5.57
C THR A 138 21.80 31.53 5.29
N GLN A 139 21.63 32.58 4.48
CA GLN A 139 20.32 33.08 4.10
C GLN A 139 19.53 32.05 3.30
N ARG A 140 20.14 31.36 2.37
CA ARG A 140 19.50 30.30 1.58
C ARG A 140 19.14 29.07 2.43
N LYS A 141 19.91 28.72 3.46
CA LYS A 141 19.52 27.71 4.43
C LYS A 141 18.25 28.12 5.16
N ILE A 142 18.13 29.39 5.56
CA ILE A 142 16.92 29.92 6.17
C ILE A 142 15.74 29.84 5.19
N ASP A 143 15.93 30.16 3.92
CA ASP A 143 14.91 30.05 2.89
C ASP A 143 14.37 28.61 2.78
N VAL A 144 15.25 27.62 2.78
CA VAL A 144 14.86 26.20 2.80
C VAL A 144 14.10 25.83 4.08
N ILE A 145 14.54 26.33 5.23
CA ILE A 145 13.85 26.11 6.52
C ILE A 145 12.43 26.70 6.45
N LEU A 146 12.27 27.92 5.96
CA LEU A 146 10.97 28.57 5.83
C LEU A 146 10.04 27.80 4.89
N PHE A 147 10.55 27.36 3.74
CA PHE A 147 9.80 26.56 2.80
C PHE A 147 9.35 25.23 3.41
N ALA A 148 10.27 24.47 3.99
CA ALA A 148 10.00 23.14 4.56
C ALA A 148 9.15 23.18 5.85
N SER A 149 9.01 24.35 6.47
CA SER A 149 8.10 24.55 7.63
C SER A 149 6.65 24.79 7.19
N ASN A 150 6.41 25.09 5.92
CA ASN A 150 5.07 25.34 5.41
C ASN A 150 4.50 24.10 4.73
N ASN A 151 3.57 23.40 5.42
CA ASN A 151 2.95 22.18 4.92
C ASN A 151 2.19 22.39 3.59
N ASN A 152 1.57 23.56 3.39
CA ASN A 152 0.86 23.86 2.14
C ASN A 152 1.83 23.92 0.96
N GLU A 153 3.03 24.47 1.17
CA GLU A 153 4.04 24.52 0.12
C GLU A 153 4.63 23.14 -0.18
N LEU A 154 4.81 22.29 0.83
CA LEU A 154 5.20 20.91 0.63
C LEU A 154 4.13 20.14 -0.16
N GLU A 155 2.84 20.34 0.12
CA GLU A 155 1.75 19.74 -0.64
C GLU A 155 1.71 20.25 -2.09
N ARG A 156 1.91 21.55 -2.31
CA ARG A 156 2.01 22.13 -3.65
C ARG A 156 3.19 21.54 -4.44
N MET A 157 4.34 21.36 -3.81
CA MET A 157 5.51 20.71 -4.39
C MET A 157 5.23 19.24 -4.75
N GLN A 158 4.51 18.50 -3.89
CA GLN A 158 4.09 17.13 -4.18
C GLN A 158 3.11 17.09 -5.37
N GLN A 159 2.17 18.00 -5.45
CA GLN A 159 1.24 18.08 -6.57
C GLN A 159 1.96 18.43 -7.88
N PHE A 160 2.87 19.39 -7.87
CA PHE A 160 3.73 19.69 -9.02
C PHE A 160 4.54 18.47 -9.48
N SER A 161 5.18 17.78 -8.52
CA SER A 161 5.96 16.58 -8.80
C SER A 161 5.09 15.46 -9.40
N LYS A 162 3.83 15.33 -8.95
CA LYS A 162 2.84 14.41 -9.52
C LYS A 162 2.54 14.72 -10.99
N GLU A 163 2.30 15.98 -11.31
CA GLU A 163 2.01 16.40 -12.68
C GLU A 163 3.22 16.16 -13.61
N ARG A 164 4.43 16.48 -13.13
CA ARG A 164 5.67 16.21 -13.86
C ARG A 164 5.94 14.73 -14.05
N PHE A 165 5.69 13.92 -13.01
CA PHE A 165 5.83 12.48 -13.09
C PHE A 165 4.91 11.88 -14.17
N TYR A 166 3.62 12.23 -14.17
CA TYR A 166 2.69 11.73 -15.19
C TYR A 166 3.05 12.22 -16.60
N PHE A 167 3.45 13.47 -16.73
CA PHE A 167 3.92 13.99 -18.01
C PHE A 167 5.11 13.19 -18.56
N LEU A 168 6.13 12.92 -17.76
CA LEU A 168 7.28 12.12 -18.18
C LEU A 168 6.91 10.65 -18.44
N LYS A 169 6.08 10.08 -17.59
CA LYS A 169 5.54 8.72 -17.77
C LYS A 169 4.89 8.59 -19.15
N ASP A 170 3.97 9.47 -19.50
CA ASP A 170 3.24 9.35 -20.76
C ASP A 170 4.13 9.65 -21.96
N THR A 171 5.01 10.64 -21.86
CA THR A 171 5.95 11.03 -22.92
C THR A 171 6.90 9.91 -23.30
N TYR A 172 7.44 9.17 -22.32
CA TYR A 172 8.48 8.16 -22.57
C TYR A 172 7.99 6.72 -22.55
N ARG A 173 6.68 6.48 -22.39
CA ARG A 173 6.08 5.13 -22.33
C ARG A 173 6.46 4.28 -23.53
N LEU A 174 6.30 4.79 -24.73
CA LEU A 174 6.61 4.03 -25.97
C LEU A 174 8.13 3.84 -26.14
N THR A 175 8.93 4.80 -25.76
CA THR A 175 10.40 4.69 -25.80
C THR A 175 10.85 3.51 -24.95
N PHE A 176 10.41 3.42 -23.68
CA PHE A 176 10.80 2.32 -22.81
C PHE A 176 10.21 0.97 -23.21
N ALA A 177 9.02 0.94 -23.83
CA ALA A 177 8.42 -0.29 -24.33
C ALA A 177 9.30 -0.98 -25.40
N HIS A 178 10.11 -0.22 -26.15
CA HIS A 178 10.98 -0.71 -27.21
C HIS A 178 12.46 -0.84 -26.80
N MET A 179 12.78 -0.55 -25.54
CA MET A 179 14.13 -0.69 -25.00
C MET A 179 14.44 -2.12 -24.53
N GLU A 180 15.72 -2.38 -24.23
CA GLU A 180 16.16 -3.61 -23.58
C GLU A 180 15.36 -3.90 -22.31
N GLU A 181 15.17 -5.20 -22.02
CA GLU A 181 14.36 -5.68 -20.89
C GLU A 181 14.74 -5.04 -19.55
N LYS A 182 16.03 -4.80 -19.32
CA LYS A 182 16.56 -4.13 -18.13
C LYS A 182 15.93 -2.75 -17.90
N TRP A 183 15.86 -1.92 -18.96
CA TRP A 183 15.34 -0.55 -18.86
C TRP A 183 13.82 -0.56 -18.82
N ARG A 184 13.18 -1.43 -19.61
CA ARG A 184 11.73 -1.61 -19.60
C ARG A 184 11.22 -2.00 -18.20
N LYS A 185 11.80 -3.03 -17.56
CA LYS A 185 11.40 -3.45 -16.19
C LYS A 185 11.63 -2.35 -15.15
N ARG A 186 12.73 -1.60 -15.25
CA ARG A 186 12.97 -0.48 -14.31
C ARG A 186 11.94 0.63 -14.49
N TYR A 187 11.59 0.96 -15.73
CA TYR A 187 10.53 1.92 -16.02
C TYR A 187 9.18 1.44 -15.46
N GLU A 188 8.77 0.23 -15.80
CA GLU A 188 7.54 -0.39 -15.31
C GLU A 188 7.43 -0.33 -13.77
N ASN A 189 8.52 -0.62 -13.06
CA ASN A 189 8.56 -0.56 -11.60
C ASN A 189 8.40 0.86 -11.04
N ILE A 190 8.93 1.88 -11.71
CA ILE A 190 8.83 3.27 -11.28
C ILE A 190 7.44 3.84 -11.57
N VAL A 191 6.89 3.52 -12.76
CA VAL A 191 5.61 4.08 -13.23
C VAL A 191 4.40 3.24 -12.84
N ALA A 192 4.59 2.10 -12.18
CA ALA A 192 3.50 1.29 -11.72
C ALA A 192 2.54 2.13 -10.86
N ASP A 193 1.30 2.22 -11.31
CA ASP A 193 0.22 2.78 -10.51
C ASP A 193 -0.25 1.67 -9.57
N GLY A 194 0.02 1.85 -8.29
CA GLY A 194 -0.29 0.86 -7.28
C GLY A 194 0.92 0.06 -6.79
N ASP A 195 0.66 -0.74 -5.81
CA ASP A 195 1.68 -1.51 -5.12
C ASP A 195 2.29 -2.57 -6.03
N PRO A 196 3.62 -2.67 -6.15
CA PRO A 196 4.23 -3.68 -6.97
C PRO A 196 3.82 -5.08 -6.48
N VAL A 197 3.27 -5.86 -7.40
CA VAL A 197 2.92 -7.26 -7.16
C VAL A 197 4.12 -8.12 -7.51
N SER A 198 4.56 -8.92 -6.57
CA SER A 198 5.56 -9.95 -6.81
C SER A 198 5.02 -11.33 -6.47
N GLN A 199 5.27 -12.31 -7.32
CA GLN A 199 4.95 -13.69 -7.02
C GLN A 199 5.95 -14.24 -6.01
N LYS A 200 5.45 -14.99 -5.04
CA LYS A 200 6.25 -15.74 -4.07
C LYS A 200 5.70 -17.15 -3.89
N SER A 201 6.48 -18.06 -3.35
CA SER A 201 5.99 -19.39 -2.99
C SER A 201 5.07 -19.30 -1.77
N PHE A 202 3.95 -20.02 -1.81
CA PHE A 202 3.14 -20.27 -0.62
C PHE A 202 3.81 -21.36 0.19
N HIS A 203 4.13 -21.03 1.43
CA HIS A 203 4.76 -21.99 2.34
C HIS A 203 4.26 -21.75 3.75
N LEU A 204 3.67 -22.77 4.33
CA LEU A 204 3.23 -22.74 5.72
C LEU A 204 4.44 -22.89 6.64
N PRO A 205 4.60 -22.04 7.65
CA PRO A 205 5.65 -22.17 8.65
C PRO A 205 5.36 -23.38 9.56
N ASP A 206 6.40 -23.86 10.23
CA ASP A 206 6.23 -24.94 11.22
C ASP A 206 5.48 -24.46 12.47
N TYR A 207 5.64 -23.18 12.82
CA TYR A 207 5.03 -22.54 13.98
C TYR A 207 4.44 -21.20 13.61
N ILE A 208 3.32 -20.85 14.23
CA ILE A 208 2.70 -19.53 14.12
C ILE A 208 2.40 -18.97 15.50
N SER A 209 2.47 -17.66 15.65
CA SER A 209 1.92 -16.96 16.80
C SER A 209 0.51 -16.52 16.45
N ILE A 210 -0.50 -17.08 17.13
CA ILE A 210 -1.88 -16.61 17.02
C ILE A 210 -2.17 -15.83 18.31
N PRO A 211 -2.61 -14.56 18.23
CA PRO A 211 -3.10 -13.86 19.40
C PRO A 211 -4.28 -14.65 19.98
N SER A 212 -4.18 -15.09 21.23
CA SER A 212 -5.32 -15.70 21.90
C SER A 212 -6.40 -14.64 22.06
N SER A 213 -7.59 -14.90 21.57
CA SER A 213 -8.76 -14.07 21.82
C SER A 213 -9.46 -14.61 23.05
N GLU A 214 -9.46 -13.89 24.16
CA GLU A 214 -10.15 -14.30 25.39
C GLU A 214 -11.65 -14.56 25.18
N ASP A 215 -12.27 -13.90 24.19
CA ASP A 215 -13.69 -14.01 23.84
C ASP A 215 -13.95 -14.90 22.61
N GLY A 216 -13.00 -15.72 22.18
CA GLY A 216 -13.11 -16.53 20.95
C GLY A 216 -13.69 -17.92 21.22
N ALA A 217 -14.25 -18.54 20.17
CA ALA A 217 -14.58 -19.96 20.16
C ALA A 217 -13.31 -20.81 19.97
N SER A 218 -13.30 -22.01 20.58
CA SER A 218 -12.18 -22.93 20.52
C SER A 218 -12.39 -23.97 19.41
N PHE A 219 -11.36 -24.22 18.61
CA PHE A 219 -11.38 -25.11 17.44
C PHE A 219 -10.21 -26.09 17.51
N SER A 220 -10.51 -27.37 17.63
CA SER A 220 -9.51 -28.46 17.65
C SER A 220 -9.15 -28.97 16.25
N ASP A 221 -9.90 -28.55 15.23
CA ASP A 221 -9.75 -28.96 13.85
C ASP A 221 -9.07 -27.87 12.98
N HIS A 222 -8.56 -26.79 13.60
CA HIS A 222 -7.72 -25.80 12.92
C HIS A 222 -6.34 -26.38 12.63
N LEU A 223 -5.74 -26.00 11.50
CA LEU A 223 -4.44 -26.52 11.03
C LEU A 223 -3.30 -26.31 12.03
N PHE A 224 -3.34 -25.19 12.76
CA PHE A 224 -2.44 -24.91 13.87
C PHE A 224 -3.23 -24.86 15.16
N VAL A 225 -2.79 -25.62 16.13
CA VAL A 225 -3.39 -25.68 17.47
C VAL A 225 -2.30 -25.42 18.52
N ASP A 226 -2.71 -24.87 19.64
CA ASP A 226 -1.84 -24.72 20.80
C ASP A 226 -1.53 -26.09 21.39
N GLU A 227 -0.26 -26.38 21.69
CA GLU A 227 0.19 -27.70 22.16
C GLU A 227 -0.41 -28.09 23.54
N ALA A 228 -0.66 -27.07 24.37
CA ALA A 228 -1.18 -27.36 25.74
C ALA A 228 -2.69 -27.62 25.74
N THR A 229 -3.45 -26.95 24.89
CA THR A 229 -4.92 -27.03 24.84
C THR A 229 -5.45 -27.94 23.73
N GLY A 230 -4.61 -28.22 22.71
CA GLY A 230 -5.02 -28.96 21.51
C GLY A 230 -6.02 -28.20 20.63
N ALA A 231 -6.14 -26.87 20.78
CA ALA A 231 -7.11 -26.07 20.06
C ALA A 231 -6.55 -24.69 19.71
N ALA A 232 -7.16 -24.05 18.73
CA ALA A 232 -6.93 -22.64 18.40
C ALA A 232 -8.19 -21.82 18.74
N THR A 233 -8.03 -20.59 19.21
CA THR A 233 -9.14 -19.73 19.63
C THR A 233 -9.29 -18.56 18.68
N PHE A 234 -10.48 -18.40 18.08
CA PHE A 234 -10.79 -17.33 17.14
C PHE A 234 -12.14 -16.66 17.45
N LYS A 235 -12.22 -15.37 17.22
CA LYS A 235 -13.49 -14.65 17.18
C LYS A 235 -13.91 -14.52 15.72
N LEU A 236 -14.89 -15.30 15.31
CA LEU A 236 -15.47 -15.29 13.97
C LEU A 236 -16.70 -14.38 13.94
N THR A 237 -16.96 -13.76 12.82
CA THR A 237 -18.25 -13.10 12.54
C THR A 237 -19.33 -14.15 12.30
N SER A 238 -20.60 -13.77 12.34
CA SER A 238 -21.72 -14.72 12.17
C SER A 238 -21.68 -15.46 10.82
N TRP A 239 -21.28 -14.80 9.75
CA TRP A 239 -21.16 -15.45 8.42
C TRP A 239 -19.91 -16.32 8.30
N GLU A 240 -18.80 -15.93 8.93
CA GLU A 240 -17.60 -16.76 9.01
C GLU A 240 -17.87 -18.04 9.80
N ASP A 241 -18.48 -17.92 10.97
CA ASP A 241 -18.84 -19.06 11.81
C ASP A 241 -19.81 -20.01 11.09
N LYS A 242 -20.83 -19.45 10.41
CA LYS A 242 -21.76 -20.25 9.63
C LYS A 242 -21.08 -20.94 8.46
N THR A 243 -20.24 -20.23 7.71
CA THR A 243 -19.47 -20.80 6.60
C THR A 243 -18.60 -21.96 7.09
N LEU A 244 -17.88 -21.76 8.19
CA LEU A 244 -17.02 -22.83 8.75
C LEU A 244 -17.82 -24.05 9.21
N LYS A 245 -18.92 -23.86 9.92
CA LYS A 245 -19.79 -24.95 10.37
C LYS A 245 -20.35 -25.80 9.22
N GLU A 246 -20.71 -25.15 8.11
CA GLU A 246 -21.15 -25.87 6.91
C GLU A 246 -19.99 -26.65 6.26
N GLU A 247 -18.80 -26.06 6.20
CA GLU A 247 -17.63 -26.76 5.65
C GLU A 247 -17.19 -27.95 6.50
N GLN A 248 -17.24 -27.85 7.83
CA GLN A 248 -16.93 -28.96 8.75
C GLN A 248 -17.83 -30.20 8.56
N GLN A 249 -19.08 -29.98 8.08
CA GLN A 249 -20.03 -31.05 7.81
C GLN A 249 -19.86 -31.66 6.41
N ARG A 250 -19.06 -31.06 5.53
CA ARG A 250 -18.89 -31.57 4.18
C ARG A 250 -18.05 -32.84 4.13
N LYS A 251 -18.45 -33.74 3.26
CA LYS A 251 -17.67 -34.95 2.98
C LYS A 251 -16.26 -34.61 2.52
N GLY A 252 -15.31 -35.24 3.19
CA GLY A 252 -13.89 -35.07 2.90
C GLY A 252 -13.22 -33.85 3.58
N PHE A 253 -13.93 -33.12 4.41
CA PHE A 253 -13.30 -32.10 5.26
C PHE A 253 -12.20 -32.75 6.13
N VAL A 254 -11.06 -32.07 6.22
CA VAL A 254 -9.90 -32.54 7.00
C VAL A 254 -9.51 -31.51 8.06
N THR A 255 -9.28 -30.30 7.66
CA THR A 255 -8.88 -29.20 8.55
C THR A 255 -9.08 -27.86 7.84
N TRP A 256 -8.95 -26.77 8.56
CA TRP A 256 -9.05 -25.43 8.03
C TRP A 256 -7.96 -24.52 8.58
N LEU A 257 -7.72 -23.44 7.90
CA LEU A 257 -6.77 -22.39 8.29
C LEU A 257 -7.47 -21.04 8.20
N ARG A 258 -7.48 -20.31 9.31
CA ARG A 258 -7.73 -18.86 9.26
C ARG A 258 -6.51 -18.20 8.64
N ASN A 259 -6.66 -17.65 7.46
CA ASN A 259 -5.55 -17.00 6.75
C ASN A 259 -5.30 -15.60 7.35
N PRO A 260 -4.20 -15.38 8.09
CA PRO A 260 -4.00 -14.15 8.83
C PRO A 260 -3.57 -13.03 7.89
N ALA A 261 -4.37 -11.98 7.80
CA ALA A 261 -4.04 -10.82 6.99
C ALA A 261 -2.66 -10.24 7.36
N ARG A 262 -1.88 -9.89 6.34
CA ARG A 262 -0.56 -9.24 6.46
C ARG A 262 0.58 -10.06 7.06
N SER A 263 0.36 -11.32 7.41
CA SER A 263 1.46 -12.21 7.77
C SER A 263 2.33 -12.55 6.57
N SER A 264 3.64 -12.67 6.78
CA SER A 264 4.60 -12.91 5.68
C SER A 264 4.36 -14.23 4.94
N TRP A 265 3.76 -15.20 5.59
CA TRP A 265 3.43 -16.52 5.06
C TRP A 265 1.98 -16.65 4.57
N ALA A 266 1.10 -15.68 4.87
CA ALA A 266 -0.31 -15.73 4.46
C ALA A 266 -0.47 -15.83 2.95
N LEU A 267 -1.54 -16.51 2.53
CA LEU A 267 -1.95 -16.50 1.13
C LEU A 267 -2.48 -15.10 0.79
N CYS A 268 -1.84 -14.47 -0.16
CA CYS A 268 -2.19 -13.15 -0.65
C CYS A 268 -2.57 -13.23 -2.13
N ILE A 269 -3.73 -12.70 -2.47
CA ILE A 269 -4.24 -12.59 -3.84
C ILE A 269 -4.34 -11.10 -4.18
N PRO A 270 -3.68 -10.62 -5.23
CA PRO A 270 -3.80 -9.23 -5.63
C PRO A 270 -5.14 -8.97 -6.32
N TYR A 271 -5.69 -7.79 -6.10
CA TYR A 271 -6.82 -7.26 -6.84
C TYR A 271 -6.59 -5.80 -7.21
N VAL A 272 -7.25 -5.31 -8.25
CA VAL A 272 -7.10 -3.93 -8.72
C VAL A 272 -8.31 -3.09 -8.28
N MET A 273 -8.05 -2.00 -7.58
CA MET A 273 -9.06 -1.02 -7.20
C MET A 273 -8.51 0.39 -7.43
N ASN A 274 -9.24 1.24 -8.15
CA ASN A 274 -8.81 2.59 -8.51
C ASN A 274 -7.43 2.63 -9.22
N ASN A 275 -7.19 1.68 -10.11
CA ASN A 275 -5.92 1.46 -10.82
C ASN A 275 -4.72 1.13 -9.92
N GLU A 276 -4.95 0.71 -8.69
CA GLU A 276 -3.93 0.28 -7.75
C GLU A 276 -4.08 -1.21 -7.42
N ASN A 277 -2.96 -1.92 -7.35
CA ASN A 277 -2.97 -3.28 -6.80
C ASN A 277 -3.13 -3.22 -5.28
N LYS A 278 -4.03 -4.03 -4.76
CA LYS A 278 -4.26 -4.18 -3.32
C LYS A 278 -4.16 -5.64 -2.92
N PRO A 279 -3.68 -5.93 -1.69
CA PRO A 279 -3.63 -7.29 -1.19
C PRO A 279 -4.99 -7.71 -0.65
N MET A 280 -5.49 -8.85 -1.06
CA MET A 280 -6.56 -9.58 -0.40
C MET A 280 -5.97 -10.81 0.27
N TYR A 281 -6.42 -11.08 1.46
CA TYR A 281 -6.09 -12.27 2.23
C TYR A 281 -7.40 -13.03 2.46
N PRO A 282 -7.71 -14.03 1.63
CA PRO A 282 -8.96 -14.80 1.78
C PRO A 282 -9.08 -15.33 3.20
N ASP A 283 -10.29 -15.29 3.75
CA ASP A 283 -10.53 -15.62 5.15
C ASP A 283 -10.18 -17.05 5.51
N PHE A 284 -10.58 -18.00 4.64
CA PHE A 284 -10.40 -19.42 4.91
C PHE A 284 -9.68 -20.16 3.80
N ILE A 285 -8.75 -21.02 4.22
CA ILE A 285 -8.20 -22.10 3.41
C ILE A 285 -8.72 -23.40 4.03
N ILE A 286 -9.55 -24.14 3.29
CA ILE A 286 -10.10 -25.41 3.72
C ILE A 286 -9.31 -26.54 3.07
N VAL A 287 -8.87 -27.50 3.86
CA VAL A 287 -8.22 -28.72 3.39
C VAL A 287 -9.24 -29.82 3.30
N ARG A 288 -9.42 -30.39 2.12
CA ARG A 288 -10.30 -31.54 1.89
C ARG A 288 -9.53 -32.71 1.30
N LYS A 289 -10.03 -33.92 1.53
CA LYS A 289 -9.57 -35.12 0.86
C LYS A 289 -10.58 -35.58 -0.18
N VAL A 290 -10.16 -35.59 -1.46
CA VAL A 290 -10.99 -35.96 -2.61
C VAL A 290 -10.25 -37.03 -3.39
N ASN A 291 -10.85 -38.22 -3.55
CA ASN A 291 -10.23 -39.38 -4.22
C ASN A 291 -8.78 -39.63 -3.74
N ASP A 292 -8.63 -39.72 -2.42
CA ASP A 292 -7.35 -39.90 -1.71
C ASP A 292 -6.27 -38.85 -1.91
N LYS A 293 -6.60 -37.72 -2.55
CA LYS A 293 -5.72 -36.56 -2.70
C LYS A 293 -6.21 -35.40 -1.84
N TYR A 294 -5.26 -34.67 -1.27
CA TYR A 294 -5.57 -33.40 -0.60
C TYR A 294 -5.81 -32.31 -1.66
N VAL A 295 -6.85 -31.54 -1.44
CA VAL A 295 -7.16 -30.32 -2.22
C VAL A 295 -7.38 -29.16 -1.27
N LEU A 296 -7.05 -27.97 -1.72
CA LEU A 296 -7.25 -26.73 -0.97
C LEU A 296 -8.37 -25.93 -1.60
N ASP A 297 -9.33 -25.52 -0.78
CA ASP A 297 -10.35 -24.56 -1.19
C ASP A 297 -10.05 -23.21 -0.59
N ILE A 298 -10.34 -22.16 -1.33
CA ILE A 298 -10.26 -20.76 -0.88
C ILE A 298 -11.67 -20.24 -0.77
N LEU A 299 -12.03 -19.81 0.43
CA LEU A 299 -13.35 -19.27 0.72
C LEU A 299 -13.23 -17.86 1.28
N GLU A 300 -13.97 -16.96 0.67
CA GLU A 300 -14.05 -15.55 1.05
C GLU A 300 -15.48 -15.19 1.41
N PRO A 301 -15.89 -15.35 2.68
CA PRO A 301 -17.14 -14.79 3.17
C PRO A 301 -17.04 -13.25 3.19
N HIS A 302 -18.00 -12.56 2.60
CA HIS A 302 -17.94 -11.12 2.56
C HIS A 302 -19.27 -10.44 2.81
N ASN A 303 -19.19 -9.19 3.28
CA ASN A 303 -20.33 -8.34 3.47
C ASN A 303 -20.65 -7.55 2.19
N SER A 304 -21.87 -7.68 1.67
CA SER A 304 -22.33 -6.98 0.45
C SER A 304 -22.28 -5.45 0.55
N SER A 305 -22.19 -4.87 1.75
CA SER A 305 -22.13 -3.42 1.94
C SER A 305 -20.74 -2.81 1.65
N LEU A 306 -19.71 -3.63 1.45
CA LEU A 306 -18.36 -3.15 1.18
C LEU A 306 -18.19 -2.74 -0.28
N LYS A 307 -17.49 -1.62 -0.52
CA LYS A 307 -17.28 -1.05 -1.87
C LYS A 307 -16.16 -1.73 -2.68
N ASP A 308 -15.47 -2.71 -2.11
CA ASP A 308 -14.38 -3.42 -2.76
C ASP A 308 -14.73 -4.89 -3.12
N ASN A 309 -16.02 -5.25 -3.08
CA ASN A 309 -16.48 -6.60 -3.36
C ASN A 309 -16.25 -7.02 -4.82
N LEU A 310 -16.63 -6.19 -5.78
CA LEU A 310 -16.39 -6.49 -7.20
C LEU A 310 -14.88 -6.55 -7.53
N PRO A 311 -14.04 -5.59 -7.13
CA PRO A 311 -12.60 -5.72 -7.30
C PRO A 311 -12.00 -7.01 -6.71
N LYS A 312 -12.41 -7.40 -5.51
CA LYS A 312 -11.99 -8.65 -4.87
C LYS A 312 -12.48 -9.88 -5.61
N ALA A 313 -13.76 -9.89 -6.04
CA ALA A 313 -14.33 -10.97 -6.83
C ALA A 313 -13.54 -11.18 -8.14
N LYS A 314 -13.14 -10.10 -8.81
CA LYS A 314 -12.28 -10.16 -10.01
C LYS A 314 -10.91 -10.73 -9.69
N GLY A 315 -10.26 -10.29 -8.62
CA GLY A 315 -8.97 -10.84 -8.18
C GLY A 315 -9.04 -12.34 -7.90
N LEU A 316 -10.10 -12.81 -7.22
CA LEU A 316 -10.36 -14.24 -6.98
C LEU A 316 -10.63 -15.00 -8.28
N ALA A 317 -11.39 -14.42 -9.20
CA ALA A 317 -11.70 -15.03 -10.51
C ALA A 317 -10.41 -15.21 -11.34
N GLU A 318 -9.56 -14.19 -11.41
CA GLU A 318 -8.26 -14.28 -12.06
C GLU A 318 -7.33 -15.31 -11.39
N TYR A 319 -7.36 -15.39 -10.07
CA TYR A 319 -6.59 -16.39 -9.32
C TYR A 319 -7.07 -17.80 -9.64
N ALA A 320 -8.37 -18.07 -9.63
CA ALA A 320 -8.95 -19.36 -9.99
C ALA A 320 -8.58 -19.78 -11.43
N GLN A 321 -8.45 -18.83 -12.35
CA GLN A 321 -8.03 -19.09 -13.71
C GLN A 321 -6.55 -19.49 -13.81
N ARG A 322 -5.69 -18.86 -13.00
CA ARG A 322 -4.24 -19.09 -12.99
C ARG A 322 -3.84 -20.34 -12.21
N GLU A 323 -4.69 -20.79 -11.27
CA GLU A 323 -4.42 -21.93 -10.38
C GLU A 323 -5.47 -23.05 -10.57
N PRO A 324 -5.45 -23.75 -11.72
CA PRO A 324 -6.48 -24.73 -12.04
C PRO A 324 -6.43 -26.00 -11.17
N LYS A 325 -5.37 -26.18 -10.40
CA LYS A 325 -5.21 -27.34 -9.51
C LYS A 325 -5.82 -27.12 -8.11
N ILE A 326 -6.22 -25.91 -7.82
CA ILE A 326 -6.90 -25.60 -6.57
C ILE A 326 -8.29 -26.24 -6.56
N GLY A 327 -8.81 -26.53 -5.37
CA GLY A 327 -10.17 -26.98 -5.20
C GLY A 327 -11.20 -25.90 -5.53
N ARG A 328 -12.07 -25.56 -4.60
CA ARG A 328 -13.04 -24.49 -4.78
C ARG A 328 -12.43 -23.13 -4.51
N VAL A 329 -12.76 -22.14 -5.34
CA VAL A 329 -12.52 -20.72 -5.07
C VAL A 329 -13.90 -20.06 -5.04
N GLN A 330 -14.37 -19.67 -3.88
CA GLN A 330 -15.73 -19.20 -3.70
C GLN A 330 -15.80 -17.87 -2.96
N LEU A 331 -16.63 -16.99 -3.51
CA LEU A 331 -17.11 -15.80 -2.83
C LEU A 331 -18.44 -16.15 -2.18
N ILE A 332 -18.63 -15.81 -0.88
CA ILE A 332 -19.77 -16.31 -0.10
C ILE A 332 -20.49 -15.14 0.54
N ARG A 333 -21.82 -15.12 0.45
CA ARG A 333 -22.70 -14.14 1.10
C ARG A 333 -23.69 -14.80 2.02
N LEU A 334 -24.01 -14.10 3.10
CA LEU A 334 -25.15 -14.43 3.94
C LEU A 334 -26.35 -13.66 3.45
N VAL A 335 -27.41 -14.36 3.09
CA VAL A 335 -28.66 -13.76 2.60
C VAL A 335 -29.80 -14.26 3.48
N SER A 336 -30.65 -13.34 3.94
CA SER A 336 -31.84 -13.71 4.71
C SER A 336 -33.01 -13.99 3.75
N VAL A 337 -33.44 -15.25 3.69
CA VAL A 337 -34.56 -15.70 2.87
C VAL A 337 -35.69 -16.14 3.80
N HIS A 338 -36.82 -15.42 3.78
CA HIS A 338 -37.97 -15.66 4.66
C HIS A 338 -37.61 -15.71 6.16
N GLY A 339 -36.67 -14.87 6.61
CA GLY A 339 -36.22 -14.81 8.00
C GLY A 339 -35.24 -15.91 8.39
N VAL A 340 -34.80 -16.72 7.45
CA VAL A 340 -33.75 -17.72 7.63
C VAL A 340 -32.50 -17.28 6.89
N ASP A 341 -31.40 -17.19 7.59
CA ASP A 341 -30.12 -16.86 7.00
C ASP A 341 -29.54 -18.05 6.25
N LYS A 342 -29.25 -17.88 4.99
CA LYS A 342 -28.64 -18.87 4.10
C LYS A 342 -27.34 -18.37 3.52
N LEU A 343 -26.39 -19.27 3.30
CA LEU A 343 -25.20 -18.98 2.54
C LEU A 343 -25.49 -19.12 1.05
N VAL A 344 -25.08 -18.11 0.29
CA VAL A 344 -25.11 -18.13 -1.18
C VAL A 344 -23.67 -18.07 -1.67
N ARG A 345 -23.27 -19.06 -2.43
CA ARG A 345 -21.88 -19.28 -2.88
C ARG A 345 -21.76 -19.03 -4.38
N LEU A 346 -20.88 -18.15 -4.76
CA LEU A 346 -20.50 -17.92 -6.14
C LEU A 346 -19.23 -18.71 -6.46
N ASP A 347 -19.34 -19.74 -7.28
CA ASP A 347 -18.23 -20.65 -7.62
C ASP A 347 -17.41 -20.09 -8.78
N LEU A 348 -16.21 -19.58 -8.46
CA LEU A 348 -15.29 -18.99 -9.44
C LEU A 348 -14.46 -20.03 -10.21
N ASN A 349 -14.60 -21.32 -9.92
CA ASN A 349 -14.02 -22.37 -10.76
C ASN A 349 -14.86 -22.59 -12.03
N SER A 350 -16.14 -22.21 -12.03
CA SER A 350 -16.96 -22.21 -13.23
C SER A 350 -16.44 -21.17 -14.21
N SER A 351 -16.09 -21.57 -15.44
CA SER A 351 -15.62 -20.64 -16.48
C SER A 351 -16.66 -19.56 -16.79
N LEU A 352 -17.93 -19.96 -16.88
CA LEU A 352 -19.04 -19.04 -17.14
C LEU A 352 -19.17 -17.96 -16.05
N VAL A 353 -19.15 -18.37 -14.77
CA VAL A 353 -19.23 -17.44 -13.64
C VAL A 353 -18.02 -16.51 -13.63
N ARG A 354 -16.84 -17.08 -13.80
CA ARG A 354 -15.57 -16.35 -13.80
C ARG A 354 -15.51 -15.28 -14.88
N GLU A 355 -15.89 -15.61 -16.12
CA GLU A 355 -15.91 -14.67 -17.24
C GLU A 355 -16.86 -13.51 -16.97
N ASN A 356 -18.08 -13.80 -16.47
CA ASN A 356 -19.05 -12.78 -16.11
C ASN A 356 -18.53 -11.86 -15.00
N VAL A 357 -17.89 -12.40 -13.96
CA VAL A 357 -17.29 -11.62 -12.87
C VAL A 357 -16.18 -10.71 -13.38
N ILE A 358 -15.30 -11.20 -14.26
CA ILE A 358 -14.21 -10.40 -14.84
C ILE A 358 -14.77 -9.24 -15.68
N GLN A 359 -15.84 -9.47 -16.41
CA GLN A 359 -16.47 -8.47 -17.29
C GLN A 359 -17.38 -7.48 -16.55
N ALA A 360 -17.81 -7.78 -15.33
CA ALA A 360 -18.68 -6.89 -14.56
C ALA A 360 -18.04 -5.52 -14.30
N HIS A 361 -18.82 -4.45 -14.31
CA HIS A 361 -18.38 -3.08 -14.11
C HIS A 361 -18.91 -2.45 -12.82
N THR A 362 -19.96 -3.01 -12.24
CA THR A 362 -20.64 -2.45 -11.07
C THR A 362 -20.89 -3.52 -10.00
N GLU A 363 -21.01 -3.08 -8.75
CA GLU A 363 -21.39 -3.96 -7.63
C GLU A 363 -22.77 -4.58 -7.86
N SER A 364 -23.70 -3.85 -8.49
CA SER A 364 -25.04 -4.35 -8.82
C SER A 364 -25.00 -5.52 -9.81
N GLU A 365 -24.07 -5.52 -10.76
CA GLU A 365 -23.86 -6.66 -11.66
C GLU A 365 -23.33 -7.88 -10.90
N LEU A 366 -22.43 -7.67 -9.92
CA LEU A 366 -21.99 -8.75 -9.05
C LEU A 366 -23.15 -9.31 -8.20
N ASP A 367 -24.02 -8.45 -7.66
CA ASP A 367 -25.20 -8.86 -6.93
C ASP A 367 -26.13 -9.74 -7.79
N HIS A 368 -26.35 -9.31 -9.03
CA HIS A 368 -27.15 -10.08 -9.99
C HIS A 368 -26.54 -11.45 -10.32
N MET A 369 -25.21 -11.58 -10.31
CA MET A 369 -24.56 -12.89 -10.49
C MET A 369 -24.83 -13.83 -9.31
N PHE A 370 -24.91 -13.33 -8.09
CA PHE A 370 -25.34 -14.15 -6.95
C PHE A 370 -26.78 -14.63 -7.09
N ASP A 371 -27.66 -13.81 -7.68
CA ASP A 371 -29.07 -14.21 -7.93
C ASP A 371 -29.18 -15.29 -9.00
N ILE A 372 -28.34 -15.23 -10.05
CA ILE A 372 -28.44 -16.16 -11.20
C ILE A 372 -27.59 -17.42 -10.99
N TYR A 373 -26.39 -17.29 -10.49
CA TYR A 373 -25.38 -18.36 -10.44
C TYR A 373 -25.08 -18.81 -9.00
N GLY A 374 -25.65 -18.13 -8.01
CA GLY A 374 -25.39 -18.44 -6.62
C GLY A 374 -25.95 -19.79 -6.21
N ILE A 375 -25.12 -20.63 -5.58
CA ILE A 375 -25.50 -21.90 -5.00
C ILE A 375 -25.98 -21.61 -3.58
N VAL A 376 -27.27 -21.84 -3.33
CA VAL A 376 -27.90 -21.65 -2.01
C VAL A 376 -27.74 -22.92 -1.18
N GLU A 377 -27.23 -22.76 0.05
CA GLU A 377 -27.05 -23.85 1.02
C GLU A 377 -27.73 -23.54 2.34
#